data_f3e366bcc043d587e1ef195e908ce509
#
_entry.id   f3e366bcc043d587e1ef195e908ce509
#
_cell.length_a   1.000
_cell.length_b   1.000
_cell.length_c   1.000
_cell.angle_alpha   90.00
_cell.angle_beta   90.00
_cell.angle_gamma   90.00
#
_symmetry.space_group_name_H-M   'P 1'
#
loop_
_entity.id
_entity.type
_entity.pdbx_description
1 polymer ?
#
loop_
_entity_poly.entity_id
_entity_poly.type
_entity_poly.pdbx_seq_one_letter_code
_entity_poly.pdbx_strand_id
1 'polypeptide(L)'
;MMKKRIAALLASAVMLCMLLLTALPVSAARAVEDYIPNVGLYDAEGLFTPAEQEELTNLIQQTSRNIDMYAAVVILNRSGANYDDEQTESYARSSYIKYFESGVSYDTDGVLLVLNMSSHYIYIATSGLGMMYYNNDADGRCDRMQDNLKPHLRANDNVGAVKRFCSDLESYYKAGIPEGSYGENKKTGEVFYVENGKIVTAKSLPFGYGKNFGVLTAVALAIGAVVALITYAIIKSSYKLKKSLDPSNYISQKETNFYEKHDVFVRAHTTKTRIDTDSGSHGGGGSISSFGGHSFGGGGSHW
;
A
#
# COMPACT_ATOMS: atom_id res chain seq x y z
N MET A 1 42.10 36.51 8.49
CA MET A 1 40.72 37.09 8.61
C MET A 1 39.68 36.48 7.70
N MET A 2 40.02 36.10 6.45
CA MET A 2 39.08 35.55 5.46
C MET A 2 38.43 34.20 5.87
N LYS A 3 39.18 33.25 6.46
CA LYS A 3 38.67 31.95 6.89
C LYS A 3 37.57 32.04 7.97
N LYS A 4 37.66 33.00 8.89
CA LYS A 4 36.64 33.22 9.94
C LYS A 4 35.33 33.84 9.38
N ARG A 5 35.43 34.64 8.30
CA ARG A 5 34.23 35.22 7.65
C ARG A 5 33.51 34.19 6.80
N ILE A 6 34.21 33.26 6.17
CA ILE A 6 33.60 32.15 5.41
C ILE A 6 32.91 31.17 6.36
N ALA A 7 33.47 30.85 7.51
CA ALA A 7 32.83 30.01 8.51
C ALA A 7 31.56 30.63 9.10
N ALA A 8 31.56 31.94 9.32
CA ALA A 8 30.36 32.66 9.81
C ALA A 8 29.24 32.70 8.76
N LEU A 9 29.58 32.86 7.46
CA LEU A 9 28.62 32.83 6.36
C LEU A 9 28.01 31.43 6.16
N LEU A 10 28.80 30.36 6.30
CA LEU A 10 28.32 29.00 6.24
C LEU A 10 27.40 28.66 7.43
N ALA A 11 27.77 29.10 8.63
CA ALA A 11 26.93 28.91 9.82
C ALA A 11 25.59 29.65 9.72
N SER A 12 25.58 30.86 9.16
CA SER A 12 24.33 31.62 8.96
C SER A 12 23.45 31.02 7.86
N ALA A 13 24.04 30.47 6.79
CA ALA A 13 23.30 29.78 5.74
C ALA A 13 22.66 28.47 6.25
N VAL A 14 23.36 27.70 7.08
CA VAL A 14 22.83 26.50 7.71
C VAL A 14 21.69 26.83 8.68
N MET A 15 21.84 27.91 9.47
CA MET A 15 20.81 28.36 10.39
C MET A 15 19.56 28.88 9.65
N LEU A 16 19.73 29.55 8.51
CA LEU A 16 18.63 30.00 7.66
C LEU A 16 17.90 28.84 6.99
N CYS A 17 18.62 27.79 6.56
CA CYS A 17 18.03 26.56 6.05
C CYS A 17 17.25 25.79 7.11
N MET A 18 17.73 25.76 8.37
CA MET A 18 16.98 25.13 9.47
C MET A 18 15.71 25.89 9.85
N LEU A 19 15.70 27.21 9.72
CA LEU A 19 14.51 28.05 9.99
C LEU A 19 13.44 27.94 8.90
N LEU A 20 13.81 27.63 7.65
CA LEU A 20 12.89 27.42 6.55
C LEU A 20 12.21 26.05 6.58
N LEU A 21 12.73 25.09 7.33
CA LEU A 21 12.16 23.74 7.49
C LEU A 21 11.05 23.67 8.57
N THR A 22 10.80 24.74 9.34
CA THR A 22 9.87 24.68 10.49
C THR A 22 8.49 25.29 10.27
N ALA A 23 8.16 25.72 9.07
CA ALA A 23 6.87 26.37 8.79
C ALA A 23 6.20 25.80 7.55
N LEU A 24 5.86 24.51 7.57
CA LEU A 24 4.80 24.03 6.70
C LEU A 24 3.49 24.10 7.49
N PRO A 25 2.43 24.71 6.94
CA PRO A 25 1.13 24.67 7.59
C PRO A 25 0.70 23.20 7.61
N VAL A 26 0.57 22.64 8.80
CA VAL A 26 -0.29 21.47 9.00
C VAL A 26 -1.64 21.93 8.47
N SER A 27 -2.11 21.31 7.40
CA SER A 27 -3.47 21.52 6.91
C SER A 27 -4.38 21.26 8.10
N ALA A 28 -5.01 22.31 8.62
CA ALA A 28 -5.93 22.17 9.73
C ALA A 28 -7.05 21.25 9.25
N ALA A 29 -7.09 20.03 9.76
CA ALA A 29 -8.22 19.13 9.58
C ALA A 29 -9.47 19.90 10.00
N ARG A 30 -10.49 19.92 9.14
CA ARG A 30 -11.71 20.60 9.42
C ARG A 30 -12.46 19.83 10.51
N ALA A 31 -12.95 20.52 11.52
CA ALA A 31 -13.62 19.86 12.63
C ALA A 31 -14.80 19.01 12.14
N VAL A 32 -14.89 17.77 12.61
CA VAL A 32 -15.94 16.80 12.26
C VAL A 32 -17.35 17.35 12.54
N GLU A 33 -17.47 18.27 13.49
CA GLU A 33 -18.75 18.89 13.86
C GLU A 33 -19.47 19.59 12.69
N ASP A 34 -18.73 20.09 11.72
CA ASP A 34 -19.30 20.74 10.52
C ASP A 34 -20.01 19.74 9.59
N TYR A 35 -19.84 18.41 9.81
CA TYR A 35 -20.24 17.34 8.90
C TYR A 35 -21.03 16.22 9.57
N ILE A 36 -21.46 16.39 10.81
CA ILE A 36 -22.22 15.39 11.57
C ILE A 36 -23.42 14.80 10.79
N PRO A 37 -24.14 15.54 9.95
CA PRO A 37 -25.25 14.97 9.18
C PRO A 37 -24.87 13.81 8.25
N ASN A 38 -23.59 13.71 7.88
CA ASN A 38 -23.09 12.69 6.96
C ASN A 38 -22.39 11.52 7.68
N VAL A 39 -22.36 11.56 9.01
CA VAL A 39 -21.79 10.52 9.87
C VAL A 39 -22.90 9.65 10.43
N GLY A 40 -22.80 8.34 10.29
CA GLY A 40 -23.81 7.44 10.84
C GLY A 40 -23.91 6.09 10.13
N LEU A 41 -25.04 5.44 10.36
CA LEU A 41 -25.38 4.17 9.75
C LEU A 41 -26.26 4.38 8.51
N TYR A 42 -25.88 3.79 7.39
CA TYR A 42 -26.64 3.76 6.14
C TYR A 42 -27.10 2.33 5.87
N ASP A 43 -28.30 2.03 6.34
CA ASP A 43 -28.97 0.73 6.20
C ASP A 43 -30.23 0.87 5.36
N ALA A 44 -30.09 1.07 4.07
CA ALA A 44 -31.22 1.17 3.15
C ALA A 44 -31.94 -0.18 2.94
N GLU A 45 -31.31 -1.27 3.32
CA GLU A 45 -31.81 -2.62 3.12
C GLU A 45 -32.58 -3.16 4.34
N GLY A 46 -32.56 -2.43 5.45
CA GLY A 46 -33.33 -2.77 6.65
C GLY A 46 -32.80 -3.97 7.42
N LEU A 47 -31.46 -4.12 7.50
CA LEU A 47 -30.83 -5.15 8.32
C LEU A 47 -31.09 -4.95 9.82
N PHE A 48 -31.18 -3.70 10.25
CA PHE A 48 -31.36 -3.31 11.63
C PHE A 48 -32.80 -2.81 11.89
N THR A 49 -33.32 -3.05 13.08
CA THR A 49 -34.53 -2.42 13.52
C THR A 49 -34.38 -0.91 13.69
N PRO A 50 -35.48 -0.11 13.65
CA PRO A 50 -35.37 1.33 13.83
C PRO A 50 -34.68 1.75 15.13
N ALA A 51 -34.88 1.03 16.23
CA ALA A 51 -34.22 1.30 17.50
C ALA A 51 -32.71 1.02 17.45
N GLU A 52 -32.29 -0.08 16.79
CA GLU A 52 -30.88 -0.40 16.57
C GLU A 52 -30.22 0.61 15.63
N GLN A 53 -30.93 1.05 14.58
CA GLN A 53 -30.39 2.10 13.67
C GLN A 53 -30.14 3.41 14.40
N GLU A 54 -31.04 3.84 15.30
CA GLU A 54 -30.85 5.03 16.11
C GLU A 54 -29.68 4.85 17.09
N GLU A 55 -29.61 3.73 17.82
CA GLU A 55 -28.52 3.43 18.75
C GLU A 55 -27.17 3.44 18.03
N LEU A 56 -27.05 2.73 16.92
CA LEU A 56 -25.80 2.61 16.17
C LEU A 56 -25.40 3.93 15.51
N THR A 57 -26.36 4.70 14.98
CA THR A 57 -26.08 6.03 14.44
C THR A 57 -25.51 6.95 15.51
N ASN A 58 -26.12 6.98 16.69
CA ASN A 58 -25.62 7.77 17.82
C ASN A 58 -24.21 7.33 18.26
N LEU A 59 -23.96 6.02 18.31
CA LEU A 59 -22.65 5.47 18.63
C LEU A 59 -21.60 5.90 17.60
N ILE A 60 -21.89 5.75 16.31
CA ILE A 60 -20.97 6.13 15.22
C ILE A 60 -20.66 7.63 15.28
N GLN A 61 -21.67 8.47 15.51
CA GLN A 61 -21.50 9.92 15.67
C GLN A 61 -20.61 10.26 16.87
N GLN A 62 -20.81 9.56 18.00
CA GLN A 62 -19.97 9.75 19.17
C GLN A 62 -18.52 9.32 18.90
N THR A 63 -18.34 8.15 18.29
CA THR A 63 -17.02 7.65 17.87
C THR A 63 -16.34 8.65 16.95
N SER A 64 -17.04 9.17 15.95
CA SER A 64 -16.53 10.18 15.01
C SER A 64 -15.99 11.43 15.72
N ARG A 65 -16.72 11.93 16.75
CA ARG A 65 -16.22 13.03 17.59
C ARG A 65 -14.99 12.66 18.41
N ASN A 66 -15.00 11.44 18.97
CA ASN A 66 -13.90 10.97 19.83
C ASN A 66 -12.59 10.77 19.06
N ILE A 67 -12.66 10.43 17.77
CA ILE A 67 -11.49 10.26 16.91
C ILE A 67 -11.18 11.47 16.02
N ASP A 68 -11.99 12.53 16.10
CA ASP A 68 -11.87 13.76 15.28
C ASP A 68 -11.76 13.47 13.78
N MET A 69 -12.52 12.49 13.30
CA MET A 69 -12.57 12.07 11.89
C MET A 69 -13.97 11.60 11.54
N TYR A 70 -14.31 11.62 10.24
CA TYR A 70 -15.57 11.05 9.78
C TYR A 70 -15.60 9.54 9.99
N ALA A 71 -16.72 9.04 10.46
CA ALA A 71 -16.98 7.61 10.54
C ALA A 71 -18.39 7.29 10.01
N ALA A 72 -18.51 6.26 9.19
CA ALA A 72 -19.80 5.76 8.77
C ALA A 72 -19.76 4.24 8.52
N VAL A 73 -20.93 3.63 8.58
CA VAL A 73 -21.16 2.23 8.24
C VAL A 73 -22.25 2.14 7.19
N VAL A 74 -21.97 1.41 6.12
CA VAL A 74 -22.91 1.16 5.02
C VAL A 74 -23.22 -0.33 4.95
N ILE A 75 -24.49 -0.66 4.95
CA ILE A 75 -24.97 -2.01 4.74
C ILE A 75 -25.37 -2.17 3.28
N LEU A 76 -24.79 -3.18 2.64
CA LEU A 76 -25.08 -3.56 1.28
C LEU A 76 -25.63 -4.99 1.27
N ASN A 77 -26.94 -5.13 1.09
CA ASN A 77 -27.63 -6.42 1.14
C ASN A 77 -28.66 -6.52 -0.01
N ARG A 78 -28.26 -6.10 -1.20
CA ARG A 78 -29.20 -6.10 -2.33
C ARG A 78 -29.53 -7.52 -2.78
N SER A 79 -30.73 -7.96 -2.51
CA SER A 79 -31.33 -9.10 -3.18
C SER A 79 -31.43 -8.82 -4.69
N GLY A 80 -30.52 -9.42 -5.48
CA GLY A 80 -30.52 -9.33 -6.93
C GLY A 80 -29.39 -8.54 -7.59
N ALA A 81 -28.57 -7.81 -6.85
CA ALA A 81 -27.31 -7.26 -7.35
C ALA A 81 -26.16 -7.90 -6.58
N ASN A 82 -25.61 -8.97 -7.12
CA ASN A 82 -24.38 -9.56 -6.59
C ASN A 82 -23.22 -8.62 -6.92
N TYR A 83 -22.93 -7.70 -6.00
CA TYR A 83 -21.66 -6.98 -6.06
C TYR A 83 -20.54 -7.96 -5.71
N ASP A 84 -19.60 -8.15 -6.63
CA ASP A 84 -18.34 -8.80 -6.32
C ASP A 84 -17.45 -7.90 -5.43
N ASP A 85 -16.28 -8.38 -5.10
CA ASP A 85 -15.36 -7.67 -4.20
C ASP A 85 -14.93 -6.33 -4.80
N GLU A 86 -14.56 -6.27 -6.08
CA GLU A 86 -14.12 -5.06 -6.76
C GLU A 86 -15.27 -4.02 -6.85
N GLN A 87 -16.47 -4.49 -7.14
CA GLN A 87 -17.66 -3.64 -7.15
C GLN A 87 -17.99 -3.10 -5.76
N THR A 88 -17.82 -3.93 -4.70
CA THR A 88 -18.01 -3.50 -3.31
C THR A 88 -16.97 -2.44 -2.92
N GLU A 89 -15.72 -2.61 -3.28
CA GLU A 89 -14.68 -1.62 -3.05
C GLU A 89 -14.95 -0.30 -3.79
N SER A 90 -15.34 -0.39 -5.06
CA SER A 90 -15.70 0.78 -5.87
C SER A 90 -16.91 1.51 -5.29
N TYR A 91 -17.91 0.76 -4.80
CA TYR A 91 -19.08 1.30 -4.11
C TYR A 91 -18.68 2.01 -2.81
N ALA A 92 -17.79 1.41 -2.02
CA ALA A 92 -17.32 1.99 -0.77
C ALA A 92 -16.63 3.35 -1.01
N ARG A 93 -15.73 3.41 -1.99
CA ARG A 93 -15.02 4.65 -2.36
C ARG A 93 -15.98 5.73 -2.88
N SER A 94 -16.94 5.34 -3.72
CA SER A 94 -17.98 6.25 -4.21
C SER A 94 -18.86 6.78 -3.08
N SER A 95 -19.20 5.92 -2.11
CA SER A 95 -19.98 6.29 -0.94
C SER A 95 -19.19 7.22 -0.01
N TYR A 96 -17.91 6.98 0.19
CA TYR A 96 -17.03 7.87 0.94
C TYR A 96 -17.04 9.28 0.36
N ILE A 97 -16.80 9.40 -0.96
CA ILE A 97 -16.83 10.70 -1.66
C ILE A 97 -18.22 11.36 -1.50
N LYS A 98 -19.29 10.59 -1.70
CA LYS A 98 -20.64 11.10 -1.60
C LYS A 98 -20.98 11.63 -0.22
N TYR A 99 -20.56 10.94 0.84
CA TYR A 99 -20.92 11.28 2.21
C TYR A 99 -19.98 12.30 2.84
N PHE A 100 -18.68 12.19 2.59
CA PHE A 100 -17.67 13.00 3.29
C PHE A 100 -17.01 14.07 2.44
N GLU A 101 -17.00 13.91 1.12
CA GLU A 101 -16.22 14.77 0.22
C GLU A 101 -17.10 15.54 -0.79
N SER A 102 -18.42 15.39 -0.70
CA SER A 102 -19.33 16.11 -1.60
C SER A 102 -19.23 17.62 -1.40
N GLY A 103 -18.77 18.32 -2.43
CA GLY A 103 -18.60 19.78 -2.40
C GLY A 103 -17.26 20.26 -1.86
N VAL A 104 -16.34 19.36 -1.47
CA VAL A 104 -14.97 19.71 -1.09
C VAL A 104 -13.98 19.24 -2.15
N SER A 105 -12.81 19.90 -2.22
CA SER A 105 -11.79 19.62 -3.23
C SER A 105 -10.52 18.97 -2.66
N TYR A 106 -10.59 18.44 -1.48
CA TYR A 106 -9.50 17.79 -0.75
C TYR A 106 -9.94 16.45 -0.17
N ASP A 107 -8.98 15.59 0.13
CA ASP A 107 -9.23 14.33 0.83
C ASP A 107 -9.61 14.64 2.28
N THR A 108 -10.76 14.12 2.74
CA THR A 108 -11.24 14.32 4.11
C THR A 108 -10.75 13.19 5.02
N ASP A 109 -10.52 13.52 6.27
CA ASP A 109 -10.07 12.56 7.27
C ASP A 109 -11.22 11.66 7.70
N GLY A 110 -11.13 10.35 7.47
CA GLY A 110 -12.23 9.47 7.86
C GLY A 110 -12.05 7.99 7.54
N VAL A 111 -13.06 7.24 7.98
CA VAL A 111 -13.15 5.79 7.81
C VAL A 111 -14.59 5.40 7.46
N LEU A 112 -14.75 4.61 6.42
CA LEU A 112 -16.03 4.05 6.00
C LEU A 112 -15.96 2.52 6.03
N LEU A 113 -16.82 1.89 6.81
CA LEU A 113 -17.03 0.45 6.78
C LEU A 113 -18.18 0.12 5.81
N VAL A 114 -17.95 -0.79 4.88
CA VAL A 114 -19.01 -1.41 4.07
C VAL A 114 -19.10 -2.88 4.40
N LEU A 115 -20.30 -3.32 4.78
CA LEU A 115 -20.65 -4.72 4.98
C LEU A 115 -21.52 -5.19 3.81
N ASN A 116 -20.93 -5.98 2.90
CA ASN A 116 -21.69 -6.63 1.84
C ASN A 116 -22.20 -7.97 2.35
N MET A 117 -23.47 -7.98 2.76
CA MET A 117 -24.11 -9.16 3.35
C MET A 117 -24.37 -10.27 2.33
N SER A 118 -24.45 -9.94 1.03
CA SER A 118 -24.70 -10.92 -0.04
C SER A 118 -23.46 -11.76 -0.36
N SER A 119 -22.29 -11.13 -0.43
CA SER A 119 -21.01 -11.80 -0.74
C SER A 119 -20.20 -12.13 0.51
N HIS A 120 -20.71 -11.79 1.70
CA HIS A 120 -19.96 -11.92 2.97
C HIS A 120 -18.61 -11.21 2.92
N TYR A 121 -18.60 -9.97 2.41
CA TYR A 121 -17.40 -9.19 2.23
C TYR A 121 -17.39 -7.91 3.06
N ILE A 122 -16.32 -7.72 3.85
CA ILE A 122 -16.06 -6.52 4.61
C ILE A 122 -15.09 -5.67 3.80
N TYR A 123 -15.39 -4.39 3.64
CA TYR A 123 -14.43 -3.43 3.11
C TYR A 123 -14.34 -2.20 4.00
N ILE A 124 -13.14 -1.79 4.36
CA ILE A 124 -12.85 -0.57 5.11
C ILE A 124 -12.13 0.39 4.17
N ALA A 125 -12.74 1.53 3.87
CA ALA A 125 -12.14 2.62 3.13
C ALA A 125 -11.65 3.69 4.10
N THR A 126 -10.42 4.16 3.91
CA THR A 126 -9.81 5.22 4.71
C THR A 126 -9.30 6.32 3.80
N SER A 127 -9.36 7.58 4.23
CA SER A 127 -8.76 8.71 3.53
C SER A 127 -8.18 9.73 4.52
N GLY A 128 -7.32 10.61 4.05
CA GLY A 128 -6.66 11.62 4.88
C GLY A 128 -5.91 10.99 6.06
N LEU A 129 -6.09 11.53 7.26
CA LEU A 129 -5.52 10.99 8.50
C LEU A 129 -6.02 9.57 8.82
N GLY A 130 -7.20 9.18 8.32
CA GLY A 130 -7.71 7.81 8.46
C GLY A 130 -6.74 6.78 7.89
N MET A 131 -6.03 7.08 6.80
CA MET A 131 -4.99 6.21 6.25
C MET A 131 -3.82 6.05 7.23
N MET A 132 -3.44 7.11 7.91
CA MET A 132 -2.31 7.10 8.84
C MET A 132 -2.62 6.28 10.10
N TYR A 133 -3.86 6.35 10.60
CA TYR A 133 -4.27 5.65 11.82
C TYR A 133 -4.65 4.19 11.60
N TYR A 134 -5.25 3.84 10.45
CA TYR A 134 -5.99 2.58 10.30
C TYR A 134 -5.53 1.68 9.16
N ASN A 135 -4.57 2.11 8.31
CA ASN A 135 -4.06 1.26 7.23
C ASN A 135 -3.18 0.11 7.75
N ASN A 136 -2.85 -0.79 6.80
CA ASN A 136 -2.02 -1.96 7.05
C ASN A 136 -0.51 -1.70 6.95
N ASP A 137 -0.12 -0.52 6.46
CA ASP A 137 1.26 -0.26 6.03
C ASP A 137 2.31 -0.42 7.14
N ALA A 138 1.96 -0.08 8.37
CA ALA A 138 2.87 -0.17 9.50
C ALA A 138 2.65 -1.42 10.35
N ASP A 139 1.41 -1.65 10.80
CA ASP A 139 1.11 -2.69 11.79
C ASP A 139 -0.15 -3.52 11.50
N GLY A 140 -0.71 -3.42 10.30
CA GLY A 140 -1.84 -4.27 9.87
C GLY A 140 -3.15 -3.98 10.60
N ARG A 141 -3.45 -2.73 10.95
CA ARG A 141 -4.66 -2.37 11.72
C ARG A 141 -5.94 -2.66 10.96
N CYS A 142 -5.97 -2.37 9.66
CA CYS A 142 -7.15 -2.62 8.84
C CYS A 142 -7.54 -4.11 8.85
N ASP A 143 -6.57 -5.00 8.65
CA ASP A 143 -6.80 -6.44 8.67
C ASP A 143 -7.26 -6.92 10.06
N ARG A 144 -6.63 -6.42 11.14
CA ARG A 144 -7.07 -6.75 12.50
C ARG A 144 -8.48 -6.28 12.81
N MET A 145 -8.87 -5.08 12.34
CA MET A 145 -10.25 -4.60 12.49
C MET A 145 -11.21 -5.55 11.79
N GLN A 146 -10.93 -5.93 10.55
CA GLN A 146 -11.77 -6.89 9.83
C GLN A 146 -11.84 -8.25 10.56
N ASP A 147 -10.71 -8.78 11.02
CA ASP A 147 -10.66 -10.03 11.77
C ASP A 147 -11.47 -9.96 13.08
N ASN A 148 -11.50 -8.81 13.74
CA ASN A 148 -12.31 -8.58 14.92
C ASN A 148 -13.81 -8.56 14.64
N LEU A 149 -14.24 -8.16 13.42
CA LEU A 149 -15.65 -8.15 13.00
C LEU A 149 -16.16 -9.55 12.65
N LYS A 150 -15.31 -10.41 12.06
CA LYS A 150 -15.69 -11.73 11.52
C LYS A 150 -16.45 -12.63 12.52
N PRO A 151 -16.04 -12.77 13.79
CA PRO A 151 -16.79 -13.60 14.75
C PRO A 151 -18.22 -13.14 14.96
N HIS A 152 -18.45 -11.82 15.05
CA HIS A 152 -19.78 -11.23 15.19
C HIS A 152 -20.65 -11.49 13.94
N LEU A 153 -20.11 -11.23 12.76
CA LEU A 153 -20.81 -11.41 11.48
C LEU A 153 -21.18 -12.89 11.25
N ARG A 154 -20.27 -13.82 11.54
CA ARG A 154 -20.54 -15.26 11.47
C ARG A 154 -21.61 -15.72 12.43
N ALA A 155 -21.75 -15.05 13.57
CA ALA A 155 -22.80 -15.30 14.57
C ALA A 155 -24.12 -14.57 14.26
N ASN A 156 -24.22 -13.82 13.13
CA ASN A 156 -25.30 -12.90 12.81
C ASN A 156 -25.52 -11.81 13.87
N ASP A 157 -24.50 -11.50 14.67
CA ASP A 157 -24.46 -10.39 15.62
C ASP A 157 -24.01 -9.11 14.92
N ASN A 158 -24.86 -8.61 14.02
CA ASN A 158 -24.54 -7.43 13.20
C ASN A 158 -24.38 -6.17 14.05
N VAL A 159 -25.17 -6.04 15.12
CA VAL A 159 -25.08 -4.94 16.10
C VAL A 159 -23.72 -4.99 16.80
N GLY A 160 -23.30 -6.17 17.26
CA GLY A 160 -22.00 -6.38 17.89
C GLY A 160 -20.85 -6.07 16.93
N ALA A 161 -20.97 -6.40 15.64
CA ALA A 161 -19.97 -6.05 14.64
C ALA A 161 -19.77 -4.54 14.52
N VAL A 162 -20.85 -3.76 14.41
CA VAL A 162 -20.74 -2.29 14.33
C VAL A 162 -20.19 -1.69 15.64
N LYS A 163 -20.62 -2.19 16.79
CA LYS A 163 -20.09 -1.76 18.10
C LYS A 163 -18.59 -2.07 18.20
N ARG A 164 -18.17 -3.24 17.72
CA ARG A 164 -16.74 -3.63 17.68
C ARG A 164 -15.93 -2.70 16.77
N PHE A 165 -16.43 -2.37 15.59
CA PHE A 165 -15.80 -1.42 14.69
C PHE A 165 -15.56 -0.07 15.37
N CYS A 166 -16.58 0.51 16.00
CA CYS A 166 -16.45 1.77 16.73
C CYS A 166 -15.40 1.69 17.86
N SER A 167 -15.42 0.59 18.63
CA SER A 167 -14.45 0.36 19.70
C SER A 167 -13.00 0.26 19.18
N ASP A 168 -12.80 -0.41 18.04
CA ASP A 168 -11.48 -0.54 17.42
C ASP A 168 -10.98 0.81 16.89
N LEU A 169 -11.84 1.62 16.28
CA LEU A 169 -11.50 2.99 15.84
C LEU A 169 -10.98 3.83 17.00
N GLU A 170 -11.71 3.88 18.12
CA GLU A 170 -11.29 4.63 19.30
C GLU A 170 -10.01 4.07 19.94
N SER A 171 -9.87 2.76 19.99
CA SER A 171 -8.70 2.11 20.56
C SER A 171 -7.43 2.43 19.78
N TYR A 172 -7.47 2.33 18.45
CA TYR A 172 -6.33 2.65 17.61
C TYR A 172 -6.05 4.15 17.56
N TYR A 173 -7.07 5.00 17.60
CA TYR A 173 -6.88 6.43 17.71
C TYR A 173 -6.13 6.82 18.99
N LYS A 174 -6.54 6.26 20.15
CA LYS A 174 -5.86 6.45 21.44
C LYS A 174 -4.42 5.91 21.45
N ALA A 175 -4.17 4.81 20.73
CA ALA A 175 -2.83 4.26 20.56
C ALA A 175 -1.90 5.16 19.71
N GLY A 176 -2.46 6.11 18.97
CA GLY A 176 -1.72 7.02 18.10
C GLY A 176 -1.38 6.41 16.74
N ILE A 177 -0.72 7.20 15.90
CA ILE A 177 -0.29 6.76 14.56
C ILE A 177 0.94 5.86 14.71
N PRO A 178 0.94 4.66 14.12
CA PRO A 178 2.09 3.77 14.17
C PRO A 178 3.30 4.36 13.43
N GLU A 179 4.48 4.11 13.94
CA GLU A 179 5.72 4.41 13.23
C GLU A 179 5.76 3.61 11.92
N GLY A 180 6.18 4.24 10.82
CA GLY A 180 6.14 3.62 9.50
C GLY A 180 4.83 3.80 8.73
N SER A 181 3.79 4.40 9.33
CA SER A 181 2.58 4.80 8.60
C SER A 181 2.90 5.87 7.57
N TYR A 182 2.28 5.78 6.42
CA TYR A 182 2.38 6.78 5.37
C TYR A 182 1.07 6.95 4.62
N GLY A 183 0.90 8.11 3.99
CA GLY A 183 -0.21 8.44 3.12
C GLY A 183 0.26 9.24 1.92
N GLU A 184 -0.57 9.34 0.89
CA GLU A 184 -0.29 10.13 -0.30
C GLU A 184 -1.55 10.88 -0.72
N ASN A 185 -1.41 12.17 -0.97
CA ASN A 185 -2.44 12.95 -1.65
C ASN A 185 -2.22 12.85 -3.16
N LYS A 186 -3.03 12.06 -3.84
CA LYS A 186 -2.89 11.84 -5.29
C LYS A 186 -3.13 13.11 -6.13
N LYS A 187 -3.84 14.10 -5.60
CA LYS A 187 -4.13 15.36 -6.29
C LYS A 187 -2.94 16.31 -6.25
N THR A 188 -2.27 16.42 -5.09
CA THR A 188 -1.10 17.31 -4.93
C THR A 188 0.21 16.59 -5.19
N GLY A 189 0.23 15.25 -5.13
CA GLY A 189 1.44 14.44 -5.18
C GLY A 189 2.29 14.53 -3.91
N GLU A 190 1.74 15.11 -2.85
CA GLU A 190 2.41 15.16 -1.54
C GLU A 190 2.23 13.84 -0.80
N VAL A 191 3.26 13.43 -0.10
CA VAL A 191 3.25 12.25 0.76
C VAL A 191 3.43 12.67 2.21
N PHE A 192 2.73 11.98 3.11
CA PHE A 192 2.90 12.15 4.55
C PHE A 192 3.37 10.83 5.14
N TYR A 193 4.27 10.91 6.10
CA TYR A 193 4.77 9.74 6.83
C TYR A 193 5.10 10.12 8.27
N VAL A 194 5.20 9.11 9.14
CA VAL A 194 5.54 9.33 10.55
C VAL A 194 7.03 9.09 10.74
N GLU A 195 7.71 10.09 11.27
CA GLU A 195 9.12 10.00 11.65
C GLU A 195 9.30 10.57 13.06
N ASN A 196 9.84 9.77 13.96
CA ASN A 196 10.02 10.14 15.38
C ASN A 196 8.71 10.61 16.04
N GLY A 197 7.60 9.93 15.77
CA GLY A 197 6.28 10.25 16.31
C GLY A 197 5.63 11.52 15.76
N LYS A 198 6.17 12.12 14.69
CA LYS A 198 5.62 13.32 14.04
C LYS A 198 5.25 13.02 12.58
N ILE A 199 4.16 13.63 12.13
CA ILE A 199 3.79 13.59 10.72
C ILE A 199 4.69 14.57 9.95
N VAL A 200 5.36 14.06 8.93
CA VAL A 200 6.22 14.81 8.02
C VAL A 200 5.58 14.80 6.64
N THR A 201 5.47 15.97 6.00
CA THR A 201 5.01 16.10 4.61
C THR A 201 6.21 16.27 3.69
N ALA A 202 6.25 15.53 2.60
CA ALA A 202 7.34 15.54 1.62
C ALA A 202 6.81 15.33 0.19
N LYS A 203 7.69 15.51 -0.81
CA LYS A 203 7.39 15.22 -2.22
C LYS A 203 7.59 13.75 -2.57
N SER A 204 8.26 12.99 -1.73
CA SER A 204 8.52 11.56 -1.94
C SER A 204 8.73 10.87 -0.60
N LEU A 205 8.30 9.63 -0.50
CA LEU A 205 8.55 8.80 0.68
C LEU A 205 10.04 8.52 0.84
N PRO A 206 10.59 8.61 2.07
CA PRO A 206 11.93 8.16 2.36
C PRO A 206 12.12 6.67 2.07
N PHE A 207 13.37 6.27 1.91
CA PHE A 207 13.70 4.86 1.78
C PHE A 207 13.27 4.08 3.03
N GLY A 208 12.51 3.01 2.83
CA GLY A 208 11.98 2.18 3.92
C GLY A 208 10.49 2.37 4.19
N TYR A 209 9.88 3.46 3.71
CA TYR A 209 8.43 3.66 3.73
C TYR A 209 7.82 3.13 2.43
N GLY A 210 6.73 2.41 2.58
CA GLY A 210 6.05 1.79 1.44
C GLY A 210 6.86 0.63 0.83
N LYS A 211 6.21 -0.14 -0.02
CA LYS A 211 6.85 -1.23 -0.76
C LYS A 211 7.57 -0.65 -1.98
N ASN A 212 8.73 -0.04 -1.79
CA ASN A 212 9.59 0.46 -2.88
C ASN A 212 10.22 -0.71 -3.67
N PHE A 213 9.39 -1.64 -4.16
CA PHE A 213 9.85 -2.80 -4.93
C PHE A 213 10.71 -2.40 -6.13
N GLY A 214 10.40 -1.28 -6.78
CA GLY A 214 11.18 -0.78 -7.92
C GLY A 214 12.63 -0.46 -7.54
N VAL A 215 12.85 0.23 -6.43
CA VAL A 215 14.19 0.57 -5.95
C VAL A 215 14.93 -0.67 -5.46
N LEU A 216 14.27 -1.54 -4.69
CA LEU A 216 14.87 -2.81 -4.24
C LEU A 216 15.23 -3.71 -5.41
N THR A 217 14.39 -3.80 -6.44
CA THR A 217 14.67 -4.55 -7.66
C THR A 217 15.84 -3.97 -8.42
N ALA A 218 15.93 -2.64 -8.57
CA ALA A 218 17.05 -1.98 -9.24
C ALA A 218 18.37 -2.22 -8.50
N VAL A 219 18.39 -2.13 -7.16
CA VAL A 219 19.58 -2.42 -6.33
C VAL A 219 19.96 -3.89 -6.46
N ALA A 220 18.99 -4.82 -6.39
CA ALA A 220 19.26 -6.25 -6.54
C ALA A 220 19.83 -6.59 -7.92
N LEU A 221 19.30 -5.98 -9.00
CA LEU A 221 19.81 -6.15 -10.35
C LEU A 221 21.26 -5.58 -10.49
N ALA A 222 21.52 -4.43 -9.90
CA ALA A 222 22.88 -3.85 -9.91
C ALA A 222 23.90 -4.75 -9.21
N ILE A 223 23.57 -5.26 -8.03
CA ILE A 223 24.42 -6.22 -7.28
C ILE A 223 24.58 -7.51 -8.10
N GLY A 224 23.50 -8.05 -8.66
CA GLY A 224 23.54 -9.25 -9.50
C GLY A 224 24.44 -9.09 -10.74
N ALA A 225 24.38 -7.94 -11.40
CA ALA A 225 25.24 -7.63 -12.54
C ALA A 225 26.73 -7.58 -12.16
N VAL A 226 27.05 -6.97 -11.02
CA VAL A 226 28.45 -6.92 -10.51
C VAL A 226 28.96 -8.33 -10.23
N VAL A 227 28.17 -9.16 -9.52
CA VAL A 227 28.56 -10.55 -9.22
C VAL A 227 28.76 -11.35 -10.52
N ALA A 228 27.84 -11.21 -11.50
CA ALA A 228 27.94 -11.87 -12.78
C ALA A 228 29.21 -11.47 -13.56
N LEU A 229 29.55 -10.18 -13.56
CA LEU A 229 30.80 -9.68 -14.21
C LEU A 229 32.06 -10.22 -13.54
N ILE A 230 32.11 -10.25 -12.20
CA ILE A 230 33.20 -10.83 -11.44
C ILE A 230 33.36 -12.32 -11.78
N THR A 231 32.27 -13.08 -11.73
CA THR A 231 32.24 -14.50 -12.04
C THR A 231 32.69 -14.75 -13.48
N TYR A 232 32.21 -13.97 -14.45
CA TYR A 232 32.61 -14.04 -15.83
C TYR A 232 34.13 -13.77 -15.99
N ALA A 233 34.66 -12.75 -15.31
CA ALA A 233 36.08 -12.42 -15.36
C ALA A 233 36.96 -13.55 -14.79
N ILE A 234 36.54 -14.17 -13.67
CA ILE A 234 37.25 -15.31 -13.05
C ILE A 234 37.24 -16.51 -14.01
N ILE A 235 36.07 -16.85 -14.56
CA ILE A 235 35.93 -17.97 -15.51
C ILE A 235 36.80 -17.70 -16.75
N LYS A 236 36.67 -16.52 -17.35
CA LYS A 236 37.47 -16.13 -18.53
C LYS A 236 38.98 -16.15 -18.26
N SER A 237 39.39 -15.75 -17.05
CA SER A 237 40.79 -15.82 -16.62
C SER A 237 41.27 -17.26 -16.44
N SER A 238 40.42 -18.13 -15.87
CA SER A 238 40.73 -19.55 -15.64
C SER A 238 40.79 -20.37 -16.93
N TYR A 239 39.94 -20.00 -17.91
CA TYR A 239 39.90 -20.65 -19.23
C TYR A 239 40.75 -19.99 -20.30
N LYS A 240 41.75 -19.15 -19.95
CA LYS A 240 42.80 -18.77 -20.89
C LYS A 240 43.62 -20.02 -21.22
N LEU A 241 43.14 -20.76 -22.19
CA LEU A 241 43.96 -21.78 -22.84
C LEU A 241 45.28 -21.10 -23.28
N LYS A 242 46.39 -21.58 -22.74
CA LYS A 242 47.69 -21.17 -23.24
C LYS A 242 47.72 -21.46 -24.76
N LYS A 243 48.17 -20.52 -25.54
CA LYS A 243 48.32 -20.61 -27.01
C LYS A 243 49.13 -21.82 -27.51
N SER A 244 49.51 -22.73 -26.59
CA SER A 244 50.32 -23.93 -26.90
C SER A 244 49.57 -25.14 -27.39
N LEU A 245 48.21 -25.02 -27.52
CA LEU A 245 47.40 -26.10 -28.09
C LEU A 245 47.02 -25.76 -29.55
N ASP A 246 47.97 -25.32 -30.34
CA ASP A 246 47.76 -25.28 -31.79
C ASP A 246 47.76 -26.74 -32.28
N PRO A 247 46.64 -27.20 -32.89
CA PRO A 247 46.55 -28.56 -33.43
C PRO A 247 47.71 -28.94 -34.33
N SER A 248 48.34 -27.98 -35.00
CA SER A 248 49.54 -28.18 -35.82
C SER A 248 50.77 -28.70 -35.05
N ASN A 249 50.82 -28.54 -33.71
CA ASN A 249 51.87 -29.07 -32.86
C ASN A 249 51.73 -30.54 -32.50
N TYR A 250 50.54 -31.11 -32.72
CA TYR A 250 50.21 -32.51 -32.34
C TYR A 250 49.82 -33.38 -33.54
N ILE A 251 49.49 -32.77 -34.68
CA ILE A 251 49.09 -33.51 -35.90
C ILE A 251 50.11 -33.18 -37.02
N SER A 252 50.90 -34.18 -37.41
CA SER A 252 51.71 -34.07 -38.60
C SER A 252 50.82 -34.01 -39.82
N GLN A 253 50.66 -32.81 -40.43
CA GLN A 253 49.84 -32.62 -41.63
C GLN A 253 50.31 -33.46 -42.83
N LYS A 254 51.52 -34.00 -42.78
CA LYS A 254 52.07 -34.86 -43.82
C LYS A 254 51.64 -36.33 -43.73
N GLU A 255 51.16 -36.77 -42.55
CA GLU A 255 50.84 -38.18 -42.29
C GLU A 255 49.38 -38.44 -42.00
N THR A 256 48.50 -37.39 -41.94
CA THR A 256 47.06 -37.55 -41.67
C THR A 256 46.28 -37.51 -42.97
N ASN A 257 45.87 -38.67 -43.47
CA ASN A 257 44.95 -38.80 -44.58
C ASN A 257 43.54 -39.03 -44.04
N PHE A 258 42.64 -38.10 -44.31
CA PHE A 258 41.21 -38.28 -44.03
C PHE A 258 40.58 -39.06 -45.21
N TYR A 259 40.18 -40.29 -44.97
CA TYR A 259 39.54 -41.15 -45.98
C TYR A 259 38.09 -40.74 -46.24
N GLU A 260 37.43 -40.04 -45.33
CA GLU A 260 36.05 -39.61 -45.48
C GLU A 260 35.80 -38.30 -44.68
N LYS A 261 35.22 -37.30 -45.34
CA LYS A 261 34.79 -36.04 -44.74
C LYS A 261 33.28 -35.94 -44.86
N HIS A 262 32.56 -36.55 -43.91
CA HIS A 262 31.10 -36.37 -43.78
C HIS A 262 30.77 -35.79 -42.43
N ASP A 263 30.11 -34.63 -42.46
CA ASP A 263 29.45 -34.06 -41.29
C ASP A 263 28.05 -34.69 -41.19
N VAL A 264 27.83 -35.55 -40.21
CA VAL A 264 26.52 -36.15 -39.92
C VAL A 264 25.92 -35.38 -38.75
N PHE A 265 24.82 -34.67 -39.04
CA PHE A 265 24.00 -34.03 -38.01
C PHE A 265 23.34 -35.10 -37.14
N VAL A 266 23.77 -35.28 -35.87
CA VAL A 266 23.39 -36.41 -35.04
C VAL A 266 22.06 -36.19 -34.32
N ARG A 267 21.71 -35.01 -33.87
CA ARG A 267 20.38 -34.67 -33.34
C ARG A 267 20.34 -33.28 -32.68
N ALA A 268 19.23 -32.55 -32.90
CA ALA A 268 18.84 -31.42 -32.03
C ALA A 268 17.67 -31.84 -31.15
N HIS A 269 17.74 -31.68 -29.86
CA HIS A 269 16.65 -31.88 -28.92
C HIS A 269 16.27 -30.52 -28.32
N THR A 270 15.08 -30.07 -28.68
CA THR A 270 14.53 -28.83 -28.09
C THR A 270 13.43 -29.23 -27.12
N THR A 271 13.66 -29.01 -25.82
CA THR A 271 12.62 -29.19 -24.80
C THR A 271 11.97 -27.83 -24.54
N LYS A 272 10.67 -27.71 -24.82
CA LYS A 272 9.88 -26.56 -24.43
C LYS A 272 9.22 -26.86 -23.09
N THR A 273 9.61 -26.15 -22.06
CA THR A 273 8.89 -26.16 -20.78
C THR A 273 7.98 -24.94 -20.74
N ARG A 274 6.68 -25.18 -20.63
CA ARG A 274 5.69 -24.13 -20.41
C ARG A 274 5.78 -23.73 -18.95
N ILE A 275 6.10 -22.47 -18.69
CA ILE A 275 6.02 -21.88 -17.34
C ILE A 275 4.60 -21.35 -17.22
N ASP A 276 3.76 -22.01 -16.45
CA ASP A 276 2.48 -21.48 -16.04
C ASP A 276 2.72 -20.40 -14.98
N THR A 277 2.54 -19.15 -15.40
CA THR A 277 2.46 -18.00 -14.51
C THR A 277 1.03 -17.82 -14.06
N ASP A 278 0.57 -18.71 -13.18
CA ASP A 278 -0.65 -18.50 -12.43
C ASP A 278 -0.24 -18.01 -11.05
N SER A 279 -0.12 -16.69 -10.90
CA SER A 279 0.07 -16.05 -9.61
C SER A 279 -1.17 -15.24 -9.26
N GLY A 280 -2.23 -15.97 -8.90
CA GLY A 280 -3.33 -15.43 -8.13
C GLY A 280 -2.87 -15.20 -6.71
N SER A 281 -2.16 -14.12 -6.45
CA SER A 281 -1.91 -13.65 -5.10
C SER A 281 -3.01 -12.69 -4.70
N HIS A 282 -4.05 -13.21 -4.06
CA HIS A 282 -4.98 -12.42 -3.25
C HIS A 282 -4.32 -12.14 -1.90
N GLY A 283 -3.32 -11.29 -1.91
CA GLY A 283 -2.75 -10.71 -0.71
C GLY A 283 -3.49 -9.41 -0.42
N GLY A 284 -4.36 -9.41 0.60
CA GLY A 284 -4.96 -8.20 1.16
C GLY A 284 -3.88 -7.29 1.76
N GLY A 285 -3.13 -6.62 0.91
CA GLY A 285 -2.20 -5.59 1.31
C GLY A 285 -2.85 -4.24 1.01
N GLY A 286 -3.25 -3.51 2.06
CA GLY A 286 -3.77 -2.16 1.92
C GLY A 286 -2.78 -1.28 1.17
N SER A 287 -2.99 -1.07 -0.10
CA SER A 287 -2.22 -0.11 -0.90
C SER A 287 -3.02 1.18 -1.03
N ILE A 288 -2.32 2.31 -1.01
CA ILE A 288 -2.92 3.59 -1.31
C ILE A 288 -3.33 3.59 -2.78
N SER A 289 -4.61 3.81 -3.05
CA SER A 289 -5.19 3.87 -4.38
C SER A 289 -5.83 5.22 -4.65
N SER A 290 -6.08 5.57 -5.90
CA SER A 290 -6.87 6.74 -6.25
C SER A 290 -8.18 6.34 -6.89
N PHE A 291 -9.24 7.06 -6.55
CA PHE A 291 -10.57 6.88 -7.13
C PHE A 291 -11.24 8.25 -7.24
N GLY A 292 -11.72 8.60 -8.44
CA GLY A 292 -12.35 9.89 -8.68
C GLY A 292 -11.49 11.12 -8.37
N GLY A 293 -10.15 10.98 -8.36
CA GLY A 293 -9.21 12.04 -8.01
C GLY A 293 -8.92 12.18 -6.52
N HIS A 294 -9.47 11.30 -5.69
CA HIS A 294 -9.25 11.23 -4.24
C HIS A 294 -8.33 10.07 -3.88
N SER A 295 -7.67 10.16 -2.73
CA SER A 295 -6.72 9.16 -2.23
C SER A 295 -7.40 8.26 -1.21
N PHE A 296 -7.28 6.95 -1.38
CA PHE A 296 -7.86 5.95 -0.50
C PHE A 296 -6.84 4.93 -0.06
N GLY A 297 -6.93 4.56 1.22
CA GLY A 297 -6.37 3.36 1.79
C GLY A 297 -7.47 2.40 2.22
N GLY A 298 -7.11 1.41 3.02
CA GLY A 298 -8.05 0.42 3.53
C GLY A 298 -7.81 -0.97 2.95
N GLY A 299 -8.79 -1.83 3.08
CA GLY A 299 -8.72 -3.19 2.58
C GLY A 299 -10.03 -3.93 2.75
N GLY A 300 -10.12 -5.11 2.16
CA GLY A 300 -11.29 -5.96 2.24
C GLY A 300 -10.96 -7.42 2.52
N SER A 301 -11.90 -8.15 3.12
CA SER A 301 -11.82 -9.58 3.36
C SER A 301 -13.18 -10.22 3.56
N HIS A 302 -13.27 -11.53 3.31
CA HIS A 302 -14.47 -12.32 3.57
C HIS A 302 -14.54 -12.82 5.01
N TRP A 303 -15.80 -13.03 5.50
CA TRP A 303 -16.06 -13.66 6.80
C TRP A 303 -16.78 -15.00 6.71
#